data_cb281940b555a2a7a1ba2a9d0fb91869
#
_entry.id   cb281940b555a2a7a1ba2a9d0fb91869
#
_cell.length_a   1.000
_cell.length_b   1.000
_cell.length_c   1.000
_cell.angle_alpha   90.00
_cell.angle_beta   90.00
_cell.angle_gamma   90.00
#
_symmetry.space_group_name_H-M   'P 1'
#
loop_
_entity.id
_entity.type
_entity.pdbx_description
1 polymer ?
#
loop_
_entity_poly.entity_id
_entity_poly.type
_entity_poly.pdbx_seq_one_letter_code
_entity_poly.pdbx_strand_id
1 'polypeptide(L)'
;MRPLRDVVRYCVQPILHKQLLLISPIKLFILLFSWVIPYLIFANYLESCLLPLRVLCYTQSDLLSTEPRDPDFQTCVDKFFPNRQADPENCKLDKIPDVLIRPDLPDYPTRILVIRSGPGSLDYRNFIRRTWKKQVDKLVPVVFVCATSKNDTLKIEANKYRDILQFDFEDSYHNLSWKMMAIYGFVIDQLPSVDQIVVTNDDTIVNATALEQVLHMKKGPVMLGKVSRGYPRIFLPWLTWHVPSEMYPNLCYPLFVQGSSFVLSKEGAKLLVENVCKVPMVHLDDVFMGVLSNCVGLGLIHNEGFDKHIFDDFVVYHYQYSRHSAKYLESLWQNSEMSL
;
A
#
# COMPACT_ATOMS: atom_id res chain seq x y z
N MET A 1 4.77 -22.00 -11.90
CA MET A 1 3.95 -23.21 -12.15
C MET A 1 4.74 -24.52 -12.28
N ARG A 2 6.05 -24.52 -12.50
CA ARG A 2 6.88 -25.75 -12.55
C ARG A 2 7.09 -26.46 -11.20
N PRO A 3 7.34 -25.80 -10.04
CA PRO A 3 7.62 -26.54 -8.80
C PRO A 3 6.41 -27.34 -8.27
N LEU A 4 5.16 -26.92 -8.51
CA LEU A 4 3.99 -27.67 -8.06
C LEU A 4 3.77 -28.98 -8.85
N ARG A 5 4.12 -28.97 -10.14
CA ARG A 5 4.04 -30.18 -11.00
C ARG A 5 5.03 -31.25 -10.54
N ASP A 6 6.20 -30.84 -10.09
CA ASP A 6 7.24 -31.78 -9.69
C ASP A 6 6.97 -32.36 -8.28
N VAL A 7 6.45 -31.56 -7.34
CA VAL A 7 6.02 -32.05 -6.01
C VAL A 7 4.85 -33.03 -6.15
N VAL A 8 3.87 -32.74 -6.99
CA VAL A 8 2.73 -33.66 -7.26
C VAL A 8 3.21 -34.94 -7.94
N ARG A 9 4.19 -34.86 -8.82
CA ARG A 9 4.69 -36.03 -9.56
C ARG A 9 5.57 -36.97 -8.70
N TYR A 10 6.36 -36.43 -7.78
CA TYR A 10 7.30 -37.23 -6.98
C TYR A 10 6.77 -37.66 -5.61
N CYS A 11 5.92 -36.87 -4.98
CA CYS A 11 5.40 -37.18 -3.65
C CYS A 11 3.99 -37.80 -3.63
N VAL A 12 3.16 -37.52 -4.61
CA VAL A 12 1.74 -37.87 -4.58
C VAL A 12 1.40 -39.05 -5.53
N GLN A 13 2.08 -39.20 -6.68
CA GLN A 13 1.81 -40.26 -7.64
C GLN A 13 2.02 -41.71 -7.13
N PRO A 14 3.05 -42.04 -6.32
CA PRO A 14 3.21 -43.42 -5.84
C PRO A 14 2.20 -43.84 -4.78
N ILE A 15 1.64 -42.89 -4.03
CA ILE A 15 0.72 -43.13 -2.92
C ILE A 15 -0.73 -43.22 -3.46
N LEU A 16 -1.06 -42.43 -4.47
CA LEU A 16 -2.41 -42.33 -5.05
C LEU A 16 -2.85 -43.58 -5.84
N HIS A 17 -1.91 -44.31 -6.47
CA HIS A 17 -2.30 -45.39 -7.39
C HIS A 17 -2.70 -46.70 -6.74
N LYS A 18 -2.46 -46.93 -5.43
CA LYS A 18 -2.84 -48.17 -4.73
C LYS A 18 -3.83 -48.01 -3.59
N GLN A 19 -4.07 -46.84 -3.07
CA GLN A 19 -4.93 -46.63 -1.88
C GLN A 19 -6.17 -45.75 -2.15
N LEU A 20 -6.26 -45.04 -3.26
CA LEU A 20 -7.42 -44.19 -3.58
C LEU A 20 -8.70 -44.95 -3.85
N LEU A 21 -8.63 -46.24 -4.20
CA LEU A 21 -9.78 -47.11 -4.45
C LEU A 21 -10.50 -47.57 -3.17
N LEU A 22 -9.98 -47.29 -1.97
CA LEU A 22 -10.55 -47.71 -0.68
C LEU A 22 -10.95 -46.58 0.26
N ILE A 23 -10.74 -45.31 -0.13
CA ILE A 23 -11.10 -44.17 0.72
C ILE A 23 -12.51 -43.73 0.35
N SER A 24 -13.44 -43.82 1.31
CA SER A 24 -14.80 -43.30 1.08
C SER A 24 -14.72 -41.79 0.70
N PRO A 25 -15.63 -41.32 -0.18
CA PRO A 25 -15.63 -39.88 -0.58
C PRO A 25 -15.61 -38.91 0.61
N ILE A 26 -16.21 -39.32 1.73
CA ILE A 26 -16.21 -38.54 2.98
C ILE A 26 -14.79 -38.46 3.58
N LYS A 27 -14.02 -39.55 3.63
CA LYS A 27 -12.66 -39.56 4.13
C LYS A 27 -11.71 -38.74 3.24
N LEU A 28 -11.89 -38.87 1.92
CA LEU A 28 -11.13 -38.06 0.95
C LEU A 28 -11.45 -36.56 1.13
N PHE A 29 -12.71 -36.21 1.34
CA PHE A 29 -13.15 -34.83 1.61
C PHE A 29 -12.56 -34.31 2.91
N ILE A 30 -12.60 -35.09 4.01
CA ILE A 30 -11.99 -34.73 5.30
C ILE A 30 -10.49 -34.56 5.15
N LEU A 31 -9.80 -35.43 4.41
CA LEU A 31 -8.35 -35.35 4.20
C LEU A 31 -7.95 -34.14 3.37
N LEU A 32 -8.68 -33.85 2.29
CA LEU A 32 -8.51 -32.65 1.49
C LEU A 32 -8.78 -31.38 2.33
N PHE A 33 -9.84 -31.40 3.14
CA PHE A 33 -10.20 -30.28 3.98
C PHE A 33 -9.19 -30.04 5.10
N SER A 34 -8.68 -31.11 5.73
CA SER A 34 -7.70 -31.01 6.82
C SER A 34 -6.30 -30.60 6.37
N TRP A 35 -5.93 -30.78 5.10
CA TRP A 35 -4.62 -30.42 4.58
C TRP A 35 -4.65 -29.20 3.66
N VAL A 36 -5.65 -29.08 2.81
CA VAL A 36 -5.74 -27.98 1.84
C VAL A 36 -6.06 -26.66 2.54
N ILE A 37 -6.97 -26.66 3.50
CA ILE A 37 -7.32 -25.41 4.23
C ILE A 37 -6.14 -24.87 5.04
N PRO A 38 -5.45 -25.66 5.91
CA PRO A 38 -4.24 -25.18 6.58
C PRO A 38 -3.15 -24.73 5.61
N TYR A 39 -2.95 -25.48 4.51
CA TYR A 39 -1.98 -25.07 3.50
C TYR A 39 -2.33 -23.74 2.85
N LEU A 40 -3.59 -23.52 2.50
CA LEU A 40 -4.07 -22.25 1.93
C LEU A 40 -3.99 -21.11 2.94
N ILE A 41 -4.23 -21.38 4.23
CA ILE A 41 -4.09 -20.41 5.33
C ILE A 41 -2.61 -20.03 5.51
N PHE A 42 -1.72 -21.03 5.57
CA PHE A 42 -0.28 -20.80 5.77
C PHE A 42 0.41 -20.19 4.54
N ALA A 43 -0.11 -20.42 3.35
CA ALA A 43 0.48 -19.91 2.12
C ALA A 43 -0.01 -18.48 1.75
N ASN A 44 -0.77 -17.78 2.61
CA ASN A 44 -1.44 -16.50 2.30
C ASN A 44 -2.35 -16.56 1.06
N TYR A 45 -2.68 -17.76 0.56
CA TYR A 45 -3.54 -17.94 -0.59
C TYR A 45 -5.03 -17.70 -0.29
N LEU A 46 -5.39 -17.55 0.98
CA LEU A 46 -6.79 -17.26 1.34
C LEU A 46 -7.28 -15.95 0.72
N GLU A 47 -6.40 -14.98 0.52
CA GLU A 47 -6.74 -13.76 -0.22
C GLU A 47 -7.13 -14.05 -1.68
N SER A 48 -6.50 -15.05 -2.29
CA SER A 48 -6.81 -15.50 -3.66
C SER A 48 -7.99 -16.47 -3.69
N CYS A 49 -8.24 -17.24 -2.62
CA CYS A 49 -9.32 -18.25 -2.52
C CYS A 49 -10.67 -17.65 -2.15
N LEU A 50 -10.75 -16.39 -1.82
CA LEU A 50 -12.02 -15.65 -1.74
C LEU A 50 -12.59 -15.33 -3.14
N LEU A 51 -12.25 -16.16 -4.15
CA LEU A 51 -12.67 -15.96 -5.53
C LEU A 51 -14.18 -15.66 -5.69
N PRO A 52 -15.11 -16.39 -5.04
CA PRO A 52 -16.53 -16.07 -5.12
C PRO A 52 -16.88 -14.72 -4.53
N LEU A 53 -16.24 -14.35 -3.40
CA LEU A 53 -16.42 -13.04 -2.78
C LEU A 53 -15.78 -11.92 -3.61
N ARG A 54 -14.66 -12.19 -4.28
CA ARG A 54 -14.05 -11.24 -5.21
C ARG A 54 -14.95 -10.98 -6.42
N VAL A 55 -15.60 -12.01 -6.98
CA VAL A 55 -16.57 -11.83 -8.08
C VAL A 55 -17.75 -10.98 -7.61
N LEU A 56 -18.29 -11.27 -6.42
CA LEU A 56 -19.36 -10.47 -5.83
C LEU A 56 -18.91 -9.03 -5.61
N CYS A 57 -17.73 -8.82 -5.02
CA CYS A 57 -17.21 -7.50 -4.76
C CYS A 57 -16.80 -6.74 -6.03
N TYR A 58 -16.43 -7.45 -7.09
CA TYR A 58 -16.15 -6.82 -8.38
C TYR A 58 -17.40 -6.11 -8.94
N THR A 59 -18.53 -6.77 -8.88
CA THR A 59 -19.82 -6.18 -9.32
C THR A 59 -20.31 -5.06 -8.38
N GLN A 60 -20.11 -5.22 -7.07
CA GLN A 60 -20.48 -4.18 -6.09
C GLN A 60 -19.56 -2.95 -6.16
N SER A 61 -18.29 -3.11 -6.50
CA SER A 61 -17.36 -1.97 -6.66
C SER A 61 -17.83 -1.01 -7.73
N ASP A 62 -18.50 -1.49 -8.78
CA ASP A 62 -19.11 -0.63 -9.80
C ASP A 62 -20.25 0.21 -9.23
N LEU A 63 -21.08 -0.39 -8.36
CA LEU A 63 -22.18 0.30 -7.70
C LEU A 63 -21.70 1.31 -6.66
N LEU A 64 -20.60 0.99 -5.96
CA LEU A 64 -20.01 1.87 -4.94
C LEU A 64 -19.19 3.01 -5.54
N SER A 65 -18.67 2.83 -6.74
CA SER A 65 -17.79 3.78 -7.44
C SER A 65 -18.49 4.43 -8.64
N THR A 66 -19.82 4.56 -8.61
CA THR A 66 -20.62 5.10 -9.72
C THR A 66 -20.16 6.49 -10.11
N GLU A 67 -19.97 6.70 -11.41
CA GLU A 67 -20.00 8.01 -12.01
C GLU A 67 -21.41 8.29 -12.56
N PRO A 68 -21.97 9.48 -12.36
CA PRO A 68 -21.39 10.61 -11.66
C PRO A 68 -21.31 10.34 -10.16
N ARG A 69 -20.23 10.80 -9.53
CA ARG A 69 -20.04 10.71 -8.10
C ARG A 69 -21.19 11.37 -7.36
N ASP A 70 -21.56 10.81 -6.22
CA ASP A 70 -22.63 11.38 -5.41
C ASP A 70 -22.38 12.87 -5.21
N PRO A 71 -23.36 13.76 -5.56
CA PRO A 71 -23.16 15.20 -5.53
C PRO A 71 -22.97 15.72 -4.09
N ASP A 72 -23.29 14.91 -3.08
CA ASP A 72 -23.19 15.26 -1.67
C ASP A 72 -22.20 14.36 -0.95
N PHE A 73 -21.22 15.00 -0.30
CA PHE A 73 -20.16 14.34 0.45
C PHE A 73 -20.73 13.46 1.57
N GLN A 74 -21.74 13.94 2.31
CA GLN A 74 -22.30 13.19 3.42
C GLN A 74 -23.04 11.93 2.96
N THR A 75 -23.80 12.03 1.86
CA THR A 75 -24.44 10.86 1.24
C THR A 75 -23.41 9.80 0.83
N CYS A 76 -22.27 10.23 0.32
CA CYS A 76 -21.18 9.31 0.00
C CYS A 76 -20.60 8.63 1.24
N VAL A 77 -20.37 9.38 2.33
CA VAL A 77 -19.88 8.82 3.61
C VAL A 77 -20.87 7.83 4.17
N ASP A 78 -22.16 8.17 4.20
CA ASP A 78 -23.22 7.31 4.75
C ASP A 78 -23.36 5.99 3.97
N LYS A 79 -23.08 6.00 2.66
CA LYS A 79 -23.05 4.80 1.83
C LYS A 79 -21.97 3.80 2.26
N PHE A 80 -20.78 4.31 2.65
CA PHE A 80 -19.70 3.47 3.15
C PHE A 80 -19.84 3.13 4.63
N PHE A 81 -20.44 4.01 5.42
CA PHE A 81 -20.57 3.92 6.88
C PHE A 81 -22.01 4.17 7.36
N PRO A 82 -23.00 3.34 6.97
CA PRO A 82 -24.43 3.61 7.25
C PRO A 82 -24.77 3.72 8.74
N ASN A 83 -23.95 3.16 9.63
CA ASN A 83 -24.19 3.15 11.08
C ASN A 83 -23.02 3.70 11.90
N ARG A 84 -22.10 4.44 11.26
CA ARG A 84 -20.90 4.98 11.89
C ARG A 84 -20.67 6.42 11.46
N GLN A 85 -20.56 7.31 12.41
CA GLN A 85 -20.29 8.72 12.16
C GLN A 85 -18.79 9.01 12.36
N ALA A 86 -18.29 10.02 11.65
CA ALA A 86 -16.98 10.59 11.92
C ALA A 86 -17.01 11.32 13.28
N ASP A 87 -15.84 11.43 13.89
CA ASP A 87 -15.63 12.21 15.12
C ASP A 87 -14.56 13.29 14.85
N PRO A 88 -14.95 14.42 14.24
CA PRO A 88 -14.00 15.48 13.90
C PRO A 88 -13.33 16.11 15.11
N GLU A 89 -14.02 16.17 16.28
CA GLU A 89 -13.49 16.81 17.49
C GLU A 89 -12.30 16.04 18.07
N ASN A 90 -12.33 14.70 17.98
CA ASN A 90 -11.26 13.82 18.45
C ASN A 90 -10.32 13.36 17.36
N CYS A 91 -10.51 13.81 16.12
CA CYS A 91 -9.64 13.47 15.02
C CYS A 91 -8.27 14.14 15.16
N LYS A 92 -7.21 13.35 14.87
CA LYS A 92 -5.82 13.84 14.87
C LYS A 92 -5.21 13.81 13.46
N LEU A 93 -5.95 13.28 12.48
CA LEU A 93 -5.41 13.01 11.15
C LEU A 93 -5.19 14.29 10.32
N ASP A 94 -5.88 15.38 10.61
CA ASP A 94 -5.74 16.69 9.99
C ASP A 94 -4.62 17.54 10.63
N LYS A 95 -4.04 17.07 11.75
CA LYS A 95 -2.97 17.76 12.45
C LYS A 95 -1.62 17.23 12.02
N ILE A 96 -0.73 18.13 11.61
CA ILE A 96 0.66 17.77 11.32
C ILE A 96 1.38 17.60 12.66
N PRO A 97 1.93 16.40 12.93
CA PRO A 97 2.75 16.19 14.13
C PRO A 97 4.01 17.03 14.10
N ASP A 98 4.62 17.28 15.26
CA ASP A 98 5.89 17.95 15.33
C ASP A 98 6.97 17.24 14.51
N VAL A 99 7.79 18.01 13.81
CA VAL A 99 8.90 17.50 13.00
C VAL A 99 10.16 17.46 13.84
N LEU A 100 10.62 16.25 14.18
CA LEU A 100 11.82 16.02 15.00
C LEU A 100 13.12 16.10 14.19
N ILE A 101 13.09 15.60 12.95
CA ILE A 101 14.22 15.60 12.01
C ILE A 101 13.73 16.09 10.66
N ARG A 102 14.49 17.00 10.04
CA ARG A 102 14.23 17.51 8.70
C ARG A 102 15.30 17.03 7.73
N PRO A 103 14.93 16.60 6.51
CA PRO A 103 15.90 16.29 5.47
C PRO A 103 16.48 17.57 4.86
N ASP A 104 17.66 17.46 4.24
CA ASP A 104 18.15 18.49 3.35
C ASP A 104 17.47 18.31 1.97
N LEU A 105 16.74 19.31 1.54
CA LEU A 105 16.03 19.31 0.26
C LEU A 105 16.58 20.42 -0.64
N PRO A 106 16.56 20.24 -1.98
CA PRO A 106 16.89 21.32 -2.90
C PRO A 106 15.88 22.46 -2.77
N ASP A 107 16.30 23.66 -3.16
CA ASP A 107 15.43 24.81 -3.19
C ASP A 107 14.29 24.63 -4.21
N TYR A 108 13.05 24.86 -3.79
CA TYR A 108 11.85 24.86 -4.64
C TYR A 108 11.65 23.58 -5.47
N PRO A 109 11.67 22.38 -4.87
CA PRO A 109 11.40 21.15 -5.60
C PRO A 109 9.97 21.14 -6.15
N THR A 110 9.78 20.79 -7.40
CA THR A 110 8.44 20.65 -8.00
C THR A 110 7.82 19.28 -7.72
N ARG A 111 8.62 18.33 -7.29
CA ARG A 111 8.22 16.95 -6.96
C ARG A 111 9.01 16.47 -5.77
N ILE A 112 8.45 15.50 -5.04
CA ILE A 112 9.15 14.79 -3.95
C ILE A 112 8.78 13.31 -3.97
N LEU A 113 9.75 12.44 -3.77
CA LEU A 113 9.50 11.02 -3.51
C LEU A 113 9.70 10.73 -2.03
N VAL A 114 8.65 10.30 -1.37
CA VAL A 114 8.66 9.93 0.04
C VAL A 114 8.60 8.41 0.19
N ILE A 115 9.55 7.86 0.93
CA ILE A 115 9.62 6.44 1.24
C ILE A 115 9.12 6.24 2.66
N ARG A 116 8.01 5.54 2.82
CA ARG A 116 7.51 5.16 4.15
C ARG A 116 8.42 4.10 4.74
N SER A 117 9.08 4.42 5.84
CA SER A 117 10.02 3.52 6.51
C SER A 117 9.79 3.54 8.01
N GLY A 118 10.04 2.43 8.68
CA GLY A 118 10.05 2.37 10.15
C GLY A 118 11.44 2.73 10.70
N PRO A 119 11.54 3.22 11.95
CA PRO A 119 12.83 3.53 12.57
C PRO A 119 13.81 2.36 12.55
N GLY A 120 13.31 1.13 12.77
CA GLY A 120 14.11 -0.10 12.74
C GLY A 120 14.52 -0.60 11.34
N SER A 121 14.06 0.02 10.26
CA SER A 121 14.29 -0.46 8.88
C SER A 121 15.59 0.06 8.25
N LEU A 122 16.67 0.19 9.02
CA LEU A 122 17.97 0.70 8.56
C LEU A 122 18.52 -0.09 7.35
N ASP A 123 18.37 -1.42 7.34
CA ASP A 123 18.88 -2.26 6.26
C ASP A 123 18.20 -1.97 4.92
N TYR A 124 16.90 -1.71 4.96
CA TYR A 124 16.12 -1.32 3.77
C TYR A 124 16.53 0.07 3.27
N ARG A 125 16.66 1.06 4.16
CA ARG A 125 17.14 2.39 3.79
C ARG A 125 18.54 2.35 3.19
N ASN A 126 19.44 1.53 3.77
CA ASN A 126 20.80 1.35 3.25
C ASN A 126 20.80 0.65 1.88
N PHE A 127 19.94 -0.37 1.68
CA PHE A 127 19.73 -1.00 0.38
C PHE A 127 19.33 0.06 -0.66
N ILE A 128 18.30 0.86 -0.39
CA ILE A 128 17.79 1.89 -1.28
C ILE A 128 18.87 2.92 -1.64
N ARG A 129 19.65 3.38 -0.66
CA ARG A 129 20.76 4.34 -0.88
C ARG A 129 21.87 3.78 -1.75
N ARG A 130 22.16 2.47 -1.64
CA ARG A 130 23.18 1.80 -2.46
C ARG A 130 22.72 1.51 -3.88
N THR A 131 21.43 1.43 -4.10
CA THR A 131 20.81 1.00 -5.35
C THR A 131 20.09 2.17 -6.05
N TRP A 132 18.82 2.06 -6.24
CA TRP A 132 18.01 2.91 -7.10
C TRP A 132 17.85 4.38 -6.67
N LYS A 133 18.03 4.71 -5.38
CA LYS A 133 17.91 6.11 -4.90
C LYS A 133 18.78 7.08 -5.71
N LYS A 134 20.02 6.70 -6.01
CA LYS A 134 20.96 7.56 -6.75
C LYS A 134 20.46 7.95 -8.15
N GLN A 135 19.72 7.08 -8.79
CA GLN A 135 19.15 7.34 -10.12
C GLN A 135 17.91 8.21 -9.99
N VAL A 136 17.03 7.91 -9.03
CA VAL A 136 15.78 8.64 -8.81
C VAL A 136 16.02 10.04 -8.26
N ASP A 137 17.03 10.26 -7.39
CA ASP A 137 17.38 11.59 -6.87
C ASP A 137 17.75 12.60 -7.97
N LYS A 138 18.16 12.13 -9.16
CA LYS A 138 18.41 13.02 -10.30
C LYS A 138 17.12 13.57 -10.92
N LEU A 139 16.00 12.92 -10.70
CA LEU A 139 14.68 13.27 -11.22
C LEU A 139 13.81 13.96 -10.16
N VAL A 140 13.84 13.39 -8.95
CA VAL A 140 12.96 13.76 -7.83
C VAL A 140 13.72 13.55 -6.53
N PRO A 141 13.82 14.54 -5.62
CA PRO A 141 14.46 14.34 -4.32
C PRO A 141 13.76 13.23 -3.53
N VAL A 142 14.55 12.32 -2.96
CA VAL A 142 14.07 11.12 -2.27
C VAL A 142 14.31 11.24 -0.77
N VAL A 143 13.23 11.13 0.02
CA VAL A 143 13.21 11.29 1.47
C VAL A 143 12.61 10.06 2.15
N PHE A 144 13.26 9.55 3.19
CA PHE A 144 12.69 8.54 4.08
C PHE A 144 11.83 9.20 5.14
N VAL A 145 10.58 8.74 5.27
CA VAL A 145 9.66 9.25 6.29
C VAL A 145 9.45 8.22 7.38
N CYS A 146 9.85 8.57 8.59
CA CYS A 146 9.72 7.76 9.79
C CYS A 146 8.89 8.50 10.85
N ALA A 147 8.40 7.75 11.84
CA ALA A 147 7.93 8.29 13.10
C ALA A 147 8.82 7.79 14.24
N THR A 148 8.42 7.94 15.50
CA THR A 148 9.26 7.56 16.65
C THR A 148 9.11 6.09 17.03
N SER A 149 10.12 5.54 17.69
CA SER A 149 10.06 4.23 18.36
C SER A 149 10.85 4.27 19.67
N LYS A 150 10.63 3.28 20.55
CA LYS A 150 11.29 3.20 21.86
C LYS A 150 12.83 3.18 21.77
N ASN A 151 13.39 2.61 20.70
CA ASN A 151 14.84 2.47 20.48
C ASN A 151 15.26 3.28 19.24
N ASP A 152 14.99 4.60 19.26
CA ASP A 152 15.19 5.44 18.10
C ASP A 152 16.67 5.88 17.97
N THR A 153 17.33 5.41 16.93
CA THR A 153 18.71 5.76 16.55
C THR A 153 18.76 6.65 15.30
N LEU A 154 17.62 7.16 14.83
CA LEU A 154 17.52 7.90 13.57
C LEU A 154 18.35 9.18 13.54
N LYS A 155 18.60 9.84 14.69
CA LYS A 155 19.43 11.06 14.74
C LYS A 155 20.85 10.83 14.20
N ILE A 156 21.46 9.69 14.53
CA ILE A 156 22.81 9.35 14.03
C ILE A 156 22.78 9.14 12.52
N GLU A 157 21.79 8.40 12.04
CA GLU A 157 21.58 8.13 10.62
C GLU A 157 21.27 9.43 9.85
N ALA A 158 20.37 10.24 10.37
CA ALA A 158 19.99 11.53 9.77
C ALA A 158 21.16 12.51 9.66
N ASN A 159 22.00 12.60 10.68
CA ASN A 159 23.21 13.43 10.65
C ASN A 159 24.18 13.01 9.54
N LYS A 160 24.22 11.70 9.24
CA LYS A 160 25.11 11.16 8.20
C LYS A 160 24.56 11.34 6.79
N TYR A 161 23.26 11.08 6.59
CA TYR A 161 22.69 10.96 5.25
C TYR A 161 21.81 12.13 4.84
N ARG A 162 21.30 12.92 5.79
CA ARG A 162 20.48 14.13 5.58
C ARG A 162 19.21 13.91 4.74
N ASP A 163 18.70 12.67 4.67
CA ASP A 163 17.57 12.27 3.84
C ASP A 163 16.38 11.72 4.64
N ILE A 164 16.29 12.04 5.95
CA ILE A 164 15.23 11.56 6.83
C ILE A 164 14.33 12.72 7.27
N LEU A 165 13.02 12.52 7.11
CA LEU A 165 11.97 13.29 7.78
C LEU A 165 11.40 12.45 8.91
N GLN A 166 11.43 12.95 10.15
CA GLN A 166 10.86 12.25 11.29
C GLN A 166 9.77 13.08 11.95
N PHE A 167 8.61 12.46 12.19
CA PHE A 167 7.49 13.01 12.92
C PHE A 167 7.42 12.49 14.35
N ASP A 168 6.87 13.29 15.26
CA ASP A 168 6.69 12.96 16.68
C ASP A 168 5.37 12.23 16.95
N PHE A 169 5.31 10.95 16.56
CA PHE A 169 4.29 10.00 17.00
C PHE A 169 4.82 8.56 16.88
N GLU A 170 4.19 7.60 17.55
CA GLU A 170 4.61 6.20 17.54
C GLU A 170 4.44 5.57 16.15
N ASP A 171 5.54 5.04 15.59
CA ASP A 171 5.54 4.33 14.31
C ASP A 171 4.91 2.94 14.47
N SER A 172 3.72 2.76 13.94
CA SER A 172 2.99 1.50 13.97
C SER A 172 2.14 1.31 12.74
N TYR A 173 1.75 0.06 12.47
CA TYR A 173 0.84 -0.26 11.38
C TYR A 173 -0.51 0.46 11.50
N HIS A 174 -1.03 0.62 12.72
CA HIS A 174 -2.29 1.32 12.98
C HIS A 174 -2.21 2.84 12.77
N ASN A 175 -1.01 3.40 12.76
CA ASN A 175 -0.78 4.83 12.54
C ASN A 175 -0.38 5.17 11.09
N LEU A 176 -0.50 4.22 10.14
CA LEU A 176 -0.16 4.47 8.74
C LEU A 176 -1.02 5.57 8.11
N SER A 177 -2.33 5.60 8.38
CA SER A 177 -3.20 6.67 7.90
C SER A 177 -2.77 8.04 8.43
N TRP A 178 -2.34 8.12 9.69
CA TRP A 178 -1.80 9.35 10.25
C TRP A 178 -0.46 9.73 9.62
N LYS A 179 0.45 8.76 9.41
CA LYS A 179 1.71 8.99 8.70
C LYS A 179 1.48 9.57 7.31
N MET A 180 0.50 9.05 6.57
CA MET A 180 0.16 9.57 5.25
C MET A 180 -0.34 11.01 5.30
N MET A 181 -1.27 11.32 6.22
CA MET A 181 -1.76 12.69 6.39
C MET A 181 -0.69 13.66 6.84
N ALA A 182 0.21 13.23 7.75
CA ALA A 182 1.36 14.02 8.18
C ALA A 182 2.30 14.36 7.01
N ILE A 183 2.56 13.38 6.12
CA ILE A 183 3.33 13.59 4.89
C ILE A 183 2.67 14.64 4.00
N TYR A 184 1.37 14.49 3.74
CA TYR A 184 0.64 15.41 2.86
C TYR A 184 0.58 16.81 3.45
N GLY A 185 0.24 16.94 4.73
CA GLY A 185 0.25 18.23 5.43
C GLY A 185 1.60 18.90 5.40
N PHE A 186 2.68 18.16 5.69
CA PHE A 186 4.04 18.69 5.62
C PHE A 186 4.39 19.20 4.22
N VAL A 187 4.07 18.46 3.17
CA VAL A 187 4.34 18.89 1.79
C VAL A 187 3.53 20.13 1.43
N ILE A 188 2.25 20.18 1.80
CA ILE A 188 1.37 21.31 1.52
C ILE A 188 1.90 22.59 2.17
N ASP A 189 2.31 22.52 3.45
CA ASP A 189 2.71 23.67 4.25
C ASP A 189 4.16 24.07 4.04
N GLN A 190 5.07 23.11 4.00
CA GLN A 190 6.50 23.37 4.04
C GLN A 190 7.17 23.34 2.66
N LEU A 191 6.53 22.74 1.65
CA LEU A 191 7.05 22.61 0.30
C LEU A 191 6.04 23.15 -0.74
N PRO A 192 5.77 24.47 -0.73
CA PRO A 192 4.72 25.06 -1.56
C PRO A 192 4.93 24.89 -3.07
N SER A 193 6.17 24.69 -3.51
CA SER A 193 6.52 24.46 -4.92
C SER A 193 6.27 23.04 -5.42
N VAL A 194 6.02 22.07 -4.52
CA VAL A 194 5.76 20.68 -4.88
C VAL A 194 4.36 20.55 -5.46
N ASP A 195 4.26 20.03 -6.68
CA ASP A 195 3.00 19.73 -7.37
C ASP A 195 2.62 18.25 -7.33
N GLN A 196 3.61 17.36 -7.14
CA GLN A 196 3.42 15.91 -7.14
C GLN A 196 4.20 15.24 -6.01
N ILE A 197 3.52 14.35 -5.30
CA ILE A 197 4.08 13.51 -4.23
C ILE A 197 4.12 12.08 -4.72
N VAL A 198 5.30 11.52 -4.92
CA VAL A 198 5.48 10.08 -5.16
C VAL A 198 5.63 9.41 -3.80
N VAL A 199 4.81 8.39 -3.54
CA VAL A 199 4.85 7.61 -2.30
C VAL A 199 5.28 6.19 -2.62
N THR A 200 6.17 5.63 -1.81
CA THR A 200 6.51 4.21 -1.88
C THR A 200 6.90 3.65 -0.51
N ASN A 201 6.93 2.32 -0.39
CA ASN A 201 7.44 1.62 0.79
C ASN A 201 8.96 1.45 0.72
N ASP A 202 9.57 1.07 1.84
CA ASP A 202 11.01 0.82 1.91
C ASP A 202 11.44 -0.58 1.40
N ASP A 203 10.49 -1.47 1.11
CA ASP A 203 10.72 -2.80 0.53
C ASP A 203 10.40 -2.85 -0.99
N THR A 204 10.65 -1.75 -1.67
CA THR A 204 10.39 -1.59 -3.11
C THR A 204 11.65 -1.34 -3.92
N ILE A 205 11.55 -1.56 -5.23
CA ILE A 205 12.55 -1.11 -6.23
C ILE A 205 11.83 -0.18 -7.20
N VAL A 206 12.39 1.01 -7.41
CA VAL A 206 11.85 2.01 -8.33
C VAL A 206 12.70 2.04 -9.61
N ASN A 207 12.04 1.93 -10.75
CA ASN A 207 12.64 2.14 -12.06
C ASN A 207 12.59 3.64 -12.40
N ALA A 208 13.74 4.32 -12.37
CA ALA A 208 13.82 5.76 -12.58
C ALA A 208 13.29 6.19 -13.96
N THR A 209 13.63 5.46 -15.02
CA THR A 209 13.18 5.76 -16.38
C THR A 209 11.68 5.61 -16.55
N ALA A 210 11.10 4.52 -16.01
CA ALA A 210 9.66 4.31 -16.05
C ALA A 210 8.91 5.31 -15.15
N LEU A 211 9.48 5.68 -14.00
CA LEU A 211 8.93 6.72 -13.14
C LEU A 211 8.86 8.07 -13.85
N GLU A 212 9.94 8.47 -14.54
CA GLU A 212 9.97 9.74 -15.29
C GLU A 212 8.83 9.83 -16.30
N GLN A 213 8.54 8.75 -17.02
CA GLN A 213 7.45 8.70 -18.00
C GLN A 213 6.08 8.92 -17.40
N VAL A 214 5.84 8.44 -16.18
CA VAL A 214 4.52 8.56 -15.52
C VAL A 214 4.35 9.86 -14.72
N LEU A 215 5.42 10.62 -14.49
CA LEU A 215 5.35 11.91 -13.79
C LEU A 215 4.72 13.04 -14.61
N HIS A 216 4.40 12.82 -15.88
CA HIS A 216 3.64 13.74 -16.73
C HIS A 216 2.12 13.58 -16.55
N MET A 217 1.65 13.63 -15.29
CA MET A 217 0.24 13.43 -14.95
C MET A 217 -0.67 14.56 -15.47
N LYS A 218 -1.95 14.22 -15.64
CA LYS A 218 -3.00 15.21 -15.89
C LYS A 218 -3.08 16.21 -14.73
N LYS A 219 -3.40 17.47 -15.05
CA LYS A 219 -3.70 18.50 -14.03
C LYS A 219 -4.98 18.15 -13.28
N GLY A 220 -5.07 18.58 -12.03
CA GLY A 220 -6.22 18.42 -11.17
C GLY A 220 -6.01 17.40 -10.05
N PRO A 221 -7.03 17.16 -9.23
CA PRO A 221 -6.93 16.26 -8.08
C PRO A 221 -6.96 14.79 -8.56
N VAL A 222 -5.79 14.18 -8.66
CA VAL A 222 -5.62 12.81 -9.15
C VAL A 222 -4.63 12.01 -8.30
N MET A 223 -4.86 10.70 -8.21
CA MET A 223 -3.95 9.71 -7.66
C MET A 223 -3.71 8.63 -8.72
N LEU A 224 -2.45 8.42 -9.10
CA LEU A 224 -2.04 7.46 -10.11
C LEU A 224 -1.28 6.31 -9.44
N GLY A 225 -1.69 5.08 -9.71
CA GLY A 225 -1.08 3.88 -9.18
C GLY A 225 -1.88 2.65 -9.57
N LYS A 226 -1.64 1.52 -8.93
CA LYS A 226 -2.41 0.30 -9.18
C LYS A 226 -3.77 0.38 -8.49
N VAL A 227 -4.81 0.69 -9.26
CA VAL A 227 -6.18 0.73 -8.74
C VAL A 227 -6.68 -0.69 -8.52
N SER A 228 -7.09 -0.97 -7.30
CA SER A 228 -7.67 -2.25 -6.87
C SER A 228 -9.19 -2.20 -6.94
N ARG A 229 -9.77 -3.29 -7.45
CA ARG A 229 -11.21 -3.47 -7.63
C ARG A 229 -11.64 -4.87 -7.19
N GLY A 230 -12.84 -4.97 -6.60
CA GLY A 230 -13.39 -6.25 -6.22
C GLY A 230 -12.70 -6.89 -5.01
N TYR A 231 -12.14 -6.11 -4.11
CA TYR A 231 -11.53 -6.62 -2.89
C TYR A 231 -12.57 -6.75 -1.78
N PRO A 232 -12.76 -7.95 -1.21
CA PRO A 232 -13.60 -8.14 -0.05
C PRO A 232 -12.89 -7.65 1.21
N ARG A 233 -13.67 -7.19 2.19
CA ARG A 233 -13.18 -6.93 3.54
C ARG A 233 -12.66 -8.23 4.16
N ILE A 234 -11.44 -8.19 4.66
CA ILE A 234 -10.85 -9.34 5.35
C ILE A 234 -11.45 -9.47 6.75
N PHE A 235 -12.28 -10.48 6.95
CA PHE A 235 -13.05 -10.71 8.18
C PHE A 235 -12.38 -11.68 9.15
N LEU A 236 -11.29 -12.36 8.74
CA LEU A 236 -10.57 -13.32 9.58
C LEU A 236 -9.57 -12.58 10.50
N PRO A 237 -9.74 -12.62 11.84
CA PRO A 237 -8.99 -11.77 12.77
C PRO A 237 -7.48 -12.00 12.82
N TRP A 238 -7.03 -13.17 12.38
CA TRP A 238 -5.60 -13.53 12.37
C TRP A 238 -4.86 -13.14 11.09
N LEU A 239 -5.57 -12.61 10.10
CA LEU A 239 -4.94 -12.11 8.88
C LEU A 239 -4.48 -10.66 9.08
N THR A 240 -3.33 -10.33 8.48
CA THR A 240 -2.66 -9.04 8.63
C THR A 240 -3.56 -7.84 8.26
N TRP A 241 -4.40 -8.00 7.25
CA TRP A 241 -5.28 -6.93 6.76
C TRP A 241 -6.73 -7.10 7.23
N HIS A 242 -6.91 -7.76 8.39
CA HIS A 242 -8.24 -7.87 8.98
C HIS A 242 -8.83 -6.51 9.31
N VAL A 243 -10.07 -6.27 8.89
CA VAL A 243 -10.88 -5.10 9.25
C VAL A 243 -12.18 -5.57 9.87
N PRO A 244 -12.46 -5.26 11.15
CA PRO A 244 -13.69 -5.64 11.80
C PRO A 244 -14.90 -4.92 11.18
N SER A 245 -16.09 -5.54 11.27
CA SER A 245 -17.35 -4.98 10.74
C SER A 245 -17.75 -3.67 11.39
N GLU A 246 -17.37 -3.49 12.64
CA GLU A 246 -17.59 -2.26 13.41
C GLU A 246 -16.77 -1.09 12.85
N MET A 247 -15.63 -1.38 12.24
CA MET A 247 -14.76 -0.37 11.63
C MET A 247 -15.15 -0.08 10.18
N TYR A 248 -15.49 -1.10 9.40
CA TYR A 248 -15.97 -0.97 8.03
C TYR A 248 -17.10 -1.96 7.79
N PRO A 249 -18.38 -1.52 7.76
CA PRO A 249 -19.53 -2.42 7.77
C PRO A 249 -19.77 -3.18 6.47
N ASN A 250 -19.35 -2.63 5.31
CA ASN A 250 -19.59 -3.27 4.04
C ASN A 250 -18.69 -4.50 3.84
N LEU A 251 -19.20 -5.47 3.08
CA LEU A 251 -18.44 -6.67 2.72
C LEU A 251 -17.30 -6.35 1.73
N CYS A 252 -17.52 -5.39 0.86
CA CYS A 252 -16.61 -5.06 -0.25
C CYS A 252 -16.03 -3.66 -0.06
N TYR A 253 -14.75 -3.52 -0.40
CA TYR A 253 -14.09 -2.21 -0.46
C TYR A 253 -14.46 -1.46 -1.74
N PRO A 254 -14.44 -0.11 -1.73
CA PRO A 254 -14.54 0.69 -2.95
C PRO A 254 -13.32 0.49 -3.84
N LEU A 255 -13.25 1.22 -4.96
CA LEU A 255 -11.99 1.39 -5.68
C LEU A 255 -10.99 2.11 -4.78
N PHE A 256 -9.77 1.61 -4.74
CA PHE A 256 -8.66 2.26 -4.04
C PHE A 256 -7.34 2.01 -4.80
N VAL A 257 -6.38 2.90 -4.63
CA VAL A 257 -5.01 2.70 -5.12
C VAL A 257 -4.24 1.93 -4.07
N GLN A 258 -3.55 0.86 -4.47
CA GLN A 258 -2.75 0.04 -3.55
C GLN A 258 -1.70 0.89 -2.83
N GLY A 259 -1.58 0.67 -1.52
CA GLY A 259 -0.80 1.52 -0.64
C GLY A 259 0.72 1.44 -0.82
N SER A 260 1.25 0.41 -1.50
CA SER A 260 2.71 0.23 -1.62
C SER A 260 3.41 1.34 -2.40
N SER A 261 2.74 1.87 -3.45
CA SER A 261 3.31 2.94 -4.27
C SER A 261 2.27 3.64 -5.14
N PHE A 262 2.37 4.97 -5.26
CA PHE A 262 1.51 5.80 -6.10
C PHE A 262 2.08 7.21 -6.27
N VAL A 263 1.49 7.97 -7.19
CA VAL A 263 1.74 9.42 -7.36
C VAL A 263 0.46 10.17 -7.05
N LEU A 264 0.55 11.16 -6.16
CA LEU A 264 -0.56 12.01 -5.74
C LEU A 264 -0.30 13.47 -6.17
N SER A 265 -1.27 14.11 -6.82
CA SER A 265 -1.20 15.55 -7.07
C SER A 265 -1.34 16.35 -5.78
N LYS A 266 -0.78 17.56 -5.73
CA LYS A 266 -0.93 18.46 -4.58
C LYS A 266 -2.38 18.82 -4.30
N GLU A 267 -3.16 19.05 -5.35
CA GLU A 267 -4.59 19.31 -5.24
C GLU A 267 -5.31 18.11 -4.62
N GLY A 268 -4.93 16.88 -5.01
CA GLY A 268 -5.44 15.67 -4.40
C GLY A 268 -5.07 15.56 -2.93
N ALA A 269 -3.82 15.84 -2.57
CA ALA A 269 -3.36 15.84 -1.18
C ALA A 269 -4.15 16.84 -0.31
N LYS A 270 -4.42 18.05 -0.82
CA LYS A 270 -5.24 19.05 -0.13
C LYS A 270 -6.66 18.54 0.14
N LEU A 271 -7.33 17.99 -0.89
CA LEU A 271 -8.67 17.43 -0.72
C LEU A 271 -8.72 16.33 0.33
N LEU A 272 -7.70 15.46 0.39
CA LEU A 272 -7.62 14.39 1.37
C LEU A 272 -7.47 14.97 2.79
N VAL A 273 -6.51 15.88 3.01
CA VAL A 273 -6.24 16.47 4.34
C VAL A 273 -7.43 17.28 4.84
N GLU A 274 -8.07 18.09 4.00
CA GLU A 274 -9.23 18.94 4.37
C GLU A 274 -10.49 18.13 4.75
N ASN A 275 -10.57 16.88 4.34
CA ASN A 275 -11.76 16.06 4.54
C ASN A 275 -11.52 14.79 5.38
N VAL A 276 -10.29 14.49 5.75
CA VAL A 276 -9.92 13.24 6.43
C VAL A 276 -10.68 13.04 7.75
N CYS A 277 -10.93 14.10 8.51
CA CYS A 277 -11.66 14.03 9.78
C CYS A 277 -13.19 14.01 9.64
N LYS A 278 -13.69 14.13 8.42
CA LYS A 278 -15.14 14.04 8.12
C LYS A 278 -15.57 12.63 7.71
N VAL A 279 -14.64 11.68 7.67
CA VAL A 279 -14.89 10.26 7.34
C VAL A 279 -14.50 9.38 8.51
N PRO A 280 -15.33 8.38 8.89
CA PRO A 280 -14.94 7.42 9.91
C PRO A 280 -13.65 6.68 9.55
N MET A 281 -12.66 6.69 10.45
CA MET A 281 -11.34 6.14 10.20
C MET A 281 -11.38 4.61 9.99
N VAL A 282 -10.63 4.13 9.00
CA VAL A 282 -10.27 2.72 8.79
C VAL A 282 -8.75 2.62 8.91
N HIS A 283 -8.23 1.61 9.60
CA HIS A 283 -6.79 1.49 9.85
C HIS A 283 -5.97 1.10 8.62
N LEU A 284 -6.60 0.48 7.60
CA LEU A 284 -5.96 0.26 6.30
C LEU A 284 -5.91 1.59 5.54
N ASP A 285 -4.72 2.14 5.40
CA ASP A 285 -4.51 3.46 4.81
C ASP A 285 -4.98 3.56 3.36
N ASP A 286 -4.73 2.55 2.54
CA ASP A 286 -5.12 2.49 1.14
C ASP A 286 -6.64 2.40 0.94
N VAL A 287 -7.32 1.55 1.72
CA VAL A 287 -8.79 1.46 1.73
C VAL A 287 -9.41 2.76 2.24
N PHE A 288 -8.87 3.34 3.31
CA PHE A 288 -9.33 4.61 3.85
C PHE A 288 -9.19 5.75 2.84
N MET A 289 -8.02 5.84 2.17
CA MET A 289 -7.81 6.78 1.08
C MET A 289 -8.77 6.50 -0.09
N GLY A 290 -9.08 5.24 -0.38
CA GLY A 290 -10.06 4.86 -1.39
C GLY A 290 -11.44 5.41 -1.08
N VAL A 291 -11.96 5.20 0.14
CA VAL A 291 -13.25 5.77 0.57
C VAL A 291 -13.24 7.29 0.45
N LEU A 292 -12.22 7.93 1.03
CA LEU A 292 -12.09 9.38 1.03
C LEU A 292 -12.02 9.93 -0.41
N SER A 293 -11.21 9.31 -1.26
CA SER A 293 -11.08 9.68 -2.69
C SER A 293 -12.41 9.64 -3.42
N ASN A 294 -13.21 8.60 -3.18
CA ASN A 294 -14.56 8.50 -3.78
C ASN A 294 -15.46 9.64 -3.33
N CYS A 295 -15.41 10.05 -2.05
CA CYS A 295 -16.30 11.09 -1.52
C CYS A 295 -15.86 12.52 -1.86
N VAL A 296 -14.54 12.78 -2.00
CA VAL A 296 -14.03 14.13 -2.35
C VAL A 296 -13.87 14.36 -3.84
N GLY A 297 -14.16 13.37 -4.68
CA GLY A 297 -14.00 13.54 -6.11
C GLY A 297 -12.56 13.45 -6.62
N LEU A 298 -11.65 12.80 -5.88
CA LEU A 298 -10.28 12.53 -6.34
C LEU A 298 -10.27 11.51 -7.48
N GLY A 299 -9.66 11.83 -8.62
CA GLY A 299 -9.51 10.93 -9.76
C GLY A 299 -8.52 9.80 -9.48
N LEU A 300 -8.94 8.53 -9.62
CA LEU A 300 -8.05 7.39 -9.53
C LEU A 300 -7.64 6.96 -10.95
N ILE A 301 -6.33 6.97 -11.23
CA ILE A 301 -5.77 6.61 -12.54
C ILE A 301 -5.01 5.30 -12.38
N HIS A 302 -5.44 4.26 -13.10
CA HIS A 302 -4.81 2.95 -13.03
C HIS A 302 -3.54 2.88 -13.88
N ASN A 303 -2.48 2.29 -13.30
CA ASN A 303 -1.25 1.96 -13.99
C ASN A 303 -0.68 0.64 -13.44
N GLU A 304 -0.58 -0.38 -14.30
CA GLU A 304 -0.11 -1.73 -13.95
C GLU A 304 1.37 -1.79 -13.56
N GLY A 305 2.16 -0.78 -13.87
CA GLY A 305 3.58 -0.71 -13.51
C GLY A 305 3.82 -0.42 -12.02
N PHE A 306 2.79 0.07 -11.27
CA PHE A 306 2.88 0.24 -9.82
C PHE A 306 2.53 -1.04 -9.09
N ASP A 307 3.11 -1.22 -7.89
CA ASP A 307 2.88 -2.41 -7.05
C ASP A 307 2.98 -3.72 -7.84
N LYS A 308 3.97 -3.80 -8.72
CA LYS A 308 4.16 -4.95 -9.59
C LYS A 308 4.99 -6.01 -8.87
N HIS A 309 4.46 -7.21 -8.73
CA HIS A 309 5.10 -8.33 -8.01
C HIS A 309 6.01 -9.19 -8.90
N ILE A 310 6.01 -8.93 -10.21
CA ILE A 310 6.92 -9.54 -11.18
C ILE A 310 8.00 -8.51 -11.50
N PHE A 311 9.26 -8.93 -11.46
CA PHE A 311 10.40 -8.07 -11.74
C PHE A 311 10.63 -7.93 -13.25
N ASP A 312 9.64 -7.36 -13.93
CA ASP A 312 9.61 -7.14 -15.37
C ASP A 312 8.68 -5.97 -15.69
N ASP A 313 9.13 -5.01 -16.49
CA ASP A 313 8.36 -3.85 -16.98
C ASP A 313 7.56 -3.14 -15.87
N PHE A 314 8.24 -2.66 -14.84
CA PHE A 314 7.62 -2.01 -13.68
C PHE A 314 8.05 -0.54 -13.54
N VAL A 315 7.16 0.26 -12.95
CA VAL A 315 7.47 1.58 -12.39
C VAL A 315 7.99 1.40 -10.96
N VAL A 316 7.24 0.64 -10.16
CA VAL A 316 7.63 0.26 -8.79
C VAL A 316 7.37 -1.23 -8.59
N TYR A 317 8.43 -1.99 -8.36
CA TYR A 317 8.37 -3.38 -7.95
C TYR A 317 8.09 -3.47 -6.46
N HIS A 318 7.10 -4.27 -6.09
CA HIS A 318 6.76 -4.61 -4.72
C HIS A 318 6.19 -6.02 -4.66
N TYR A 319 6.77 -6.88 -3.79
CA TYR A 319 6.25 -8.23 -3.64
C TYR A 319 5.18 -8.29 -2.56
N GLN A 320 3.93 -8.23 -2.97
CA GLN A 320 2.76 -8.10 -2.08
C GLN A 320 2.50 -9.30 -1.15
N TYR A 321 3.05 -10.49 -1.44
CA TYR A 321 2.73 -11.70 -0.68
C TYR A 321 3.61 -11.91 0.57
N SER A 322 4.76 -11.27 0.62
CA SER A 322 5.63 -11.26 1.79
C SER A 322 6.67 -10.16 1.67
N ARG A 323 7.15 -9.66 2.81
CA ARG A 323 8.22 -8.66 2.80
C ARG A 323 9.55 -9.31 2.44
N HIS A 324 10.07 -9.02 1.26
CA HIS A 324 11.40 -9.47 0.85
C HIS A 324 12.48 -8.78 1.69
N SER A 325 13.53 -9.52 2.07
CA SER A 325 14.66 -8.92 2.80
C SER A 325 15.41 -7.91 1.92
N ALA A 326 16.00 -6.90 2.56
CA ALA A 326 16.83 -5.90 1.88
C ALA A 326 17.95 -6.54 1.04
N LYS A 327 18.57 -7.63 1.54
CA LYS A 327 19.60 -8.39 0.82
C LYS A 327 19.06 -9.03 -0.47
N TYR A 328 17.85 -9.59 -0.42
CA TYR A 328 17.24 -10.18 -1.60
C TYR A 328 16.90 -9.11 -2.64
N LEU A 329 16.32 -7.99 -2.23
CA LEU A 329 16.02 -6.86 -3.12
C LEU A 329 17.31 -6.29 -3.76
N GLU A 330 18.39 -6.20 -2.99
CA GLU A 330 19.69 -5.78 -3.50
C GLU A 330 20.25 -6.75 -4.56
N SER A 331 20.06 -8.07 -4.37
CA SER A 331 20.45 -9.07 -5.36
C SER A 331 19.62 -9.00 -6.65
N LEU A 332 18.31 -8.73 -6.54
CA LEU A 332 17.46 -8.48 -7.71
C LEU A 332 17.93 -7.27 -8.52
N TRP A 333 18.25 -6.18 -7.82
CA TRP A 333 18.76 -4.96 -8.44
C TRP A 333 20.08 -5.21 -9.16
N GLN A 334 21.06 -5.85 -8.50
CA GLN A 334 22.39 -6.11 -9.06
C GLN A 334 22.36 -7.02 -10.30
N ASN A 335 21.39 -7.92 -10.38
CA ASN A 335 21.22 -8.83 -11.52
C ASN A 335 20.36 -8.21 -12.65
N SER A 336 19.91 -6.97 -12.49
CA SER A 336 19.11 -6.26 -13.48
C SER A 336 19.97 -5.31 -14.33
N GLU A 337 19.51 -5.03 -15.56
CA GLU A 337 20.12 -4.03 -16.43
C GLU A 337 20.06 -2.60 -15.86
N MET A 338 19.21 -2.38 -14.86
CA MET A 338 19.07 -1.08 -14.19
C MET A 338 20.25 -0.73 -13.28
N SER A 339 21.11 -1.69 -12.94
CA SER A 339 22.30 -1.45 -12.11
C SER A 339 23.47 -0.85 -12.88
N LEU A 340 23.39 -0.85 -14.21
CA LEU A 340 24.37 -0.26 -15.13
C LEU A 340 24.07 1.22 -15.36
#